data_21fb5671ef8204b66581aaca536d4b95
#
_entry.id   21fb5671ef8204b66581aaca536d4b95
#
_cell.length_a   1.000
_cell.length_b   1.000
_cell.length_c   1.000
_cell.angle_alpha   90.00
_cell.angle_beta   90.00
_cell.angle_gamma   90.00
#
_symmetry.space_group_name_H-M   'P 1'
#
loop_
_entity.id
_entity.type
_entity.pdbx_description
1 polymer ?
#
loop_
_entity_poly.entity_id
_entity_poly.type
_entity_poly.pdbx_seq_one_letter_code
_entity_poly.pdbx_strand_id
1 'polypeptide(L)'
;MVDRVKANPKIEIHWNTKVDKADGSEWLEKIETVHSQDGKGEINIKGLFYAIGHTPNTKFLEEKIDLDNKGYIACKSGRPETSIEGIFAAGDVVDSEWRLSLIHI
;
A
#
# COMPACT_ATOMS: atom_id res chain seq x y z
N MET A 1 -15.33 -10.86 1.06
CA MET A 1 -13.90 -11.26 0.95
C MET A 1 -13.33 -11.71 2.30
N VAL A 2 -13.55 -11.00 3.39
CA VAL A 2 -13.03 -11.33 4.75
C VAL A 2 -13.39 -12.74 5.19
N ASP A 3 -14.66 -13.16 5.00
CA ASP A 3 -15.11 -14.50 5.42
C ASP A 3 -14.40 -15.62 4.66
N ARG A 4 -14.10 -15.42 3.38
CA ARG A 4 -13.34 -16.38 2.56
C ARG A 4 -11.89 -16.52 3.05
N VAL A 5 -11.28 -15.45 3.51
CA VAL A 5 -9.92 -15.46 4.08
C VAL A 5 -9.93 -16.23 5.40
N LYS A 6 -10.86 -15.92 6.30
CA LYS A 6 -11.01 -16.60 7.60
C LYS A 6 -11.33 -18.09 7.48
N ALA A 7 -12.08 -18.47 6.46
CA ALA A 7 -12.48 -19.86 6.22
C ALA A 7 -11.39 -20.71 5.53
N ASN A 8 -10.31 -20.09 5.03
CA ASN A 8 -9.28 -20.81 4.29
C ASN A 8 -8.24 -21.43 5.25
N PRO A 9 -8.11 -22.75 5.33
CA PRO A 9 -7.19 -23.43 6.26
C PRO A 9 -5.69 -23.21 5.96
N LYS A 10 -5.36 -22.62 4.80
CA LYS A 10 -3.98 -22.28 4.42
C LYS A 10 -3.59 -20.86 4.83
N ILE A 11 -4.50 -20.09 5.39
CA ILE A 11 -4.27 -18.69 5.79
C ILE A 11 -4.33 -18.62 7.32
N GLU A 12 -3.23 -18.19 7.91
CA GLU A 12 -3.16 -17.85 9.33
C GLU A 12 -3.19 -16.33 9.49
N ILE A 13 -4.04 -15.82 10.38
CA ILE A 13 -4.21 -14.38 10.62
C ILE A 13 -3.64 -14.04 11.99
N HIS A 14 -2.57 -13.28 12.02
CA HIS A 14 -1.98 -12.75 13.24
C HIS A 14 -2.56 -11.35 13.52
N TRP A 15 -3.56 -11.29 14.38
CA TRP A 15 -4.21 -10.03 14.77
C TRP A 15 -3.31 -9.18 15.66
N ASN A 16 -3.46 -7.86 15.61
CA ASN A 16 -2.73 -6.90 16.45
C ASN A 16 -1.19 -7.07 16.39
N THR A 17 -0.69 -7.57 15.27
CA THR A 17 0.72 -7.93 15.06
C THR A 17 1.31 -7.04 13.98
N LYS A 18 2.49 -6.50 14.24
CA LYS A 18 3.28 -5.72 13.28
C LYS A 18 4.57 -6.44 12.98
N VAL A 19 5.04 -6.32 11.74
CA VAL A 19 6.41 -6.72 11.37
C VAL A 19 7.37 -5.65 11.88
N ASP A 20 8.36 -6.06 12.66
CA ASP A 20 9.41 -5.19 13.21
C ASP A 20 10.65 -5.24 12.34
N LYS A 21 11.09 -6.45 11.99
CA LYS A 21 12.30 -6.69 11.20
C LYS A 21 12.13 -7.87 10.27
N ALA A 22 12.76 -7.78 9.11
CA ALA A 22 12.93 -8.92 8.19
C ALA A 22 14.39 -9.36 8.23
N ASP A 23 14.64 -10.67 8.29
CA ASP A 23 15.97 -11.24 8.45
C ASP A 23 16.19 -12.45 7.53
N GLY A 24 17.43 -12.65 7.12
CA GLY A 24 17.87 -13.72 6.24
C GLY A 24 19.27 -13.48 5.73
N SER A 25 19.86 -14.47 5.11
CA SER A 25 21.23 -14.41 4.54
C SER A 25 21.19 -13.94 3.08
N GLU A 26 21.04 -14.85 2.14
CA GLU A 26 20.86 -14.58 0.71
C GLU A 26 19.38 -14.37 0.36
N TRP A 27 18.50 -15.02 1.09
CA TRP A 27 17.04 -14.98 0.93
C TRP A 27 16.38 -14.63 2.24
N LEU A 28 15.13 -14.16 2.17
CA LEU A 28 14.32 -13.92 3.36
C LEU A 28 13.98 -15.25 4.02
N GLU A 29 14.33 -15.37 5.29
CA GLU A 29 14.13 -16.59 6.07
C GLU A 29 13.08 -16.43 7.16
N LYS A 30 13.05 -15.28 7.81
CA LYS A 30 12.12 -14.98 8.90
C LYS A 30 11.79 -13.49 9.02
N ILE A 31 10.73 -13.23 9.75
CA ILE A 31 10.40 -11.89 10.24
C ILE A 31 10.29 -11.90 11.76
N GLU A 32 10.75 -10.83 12.36
CA GLU A 32 10.46 -10.51 13.74
C GLU A 32 9.14 -9.74 13.78
N THR A 33 8.28 -10.11 14.71
CA THR A 33 6.97 -9.51 14.89
C THR A 33 6.80 -8.95 16.28
N VAL A 34 5.95 -7.94 16.41
CA VAL A 34 5.53 -7.38 17.70
C VAL A 34 4.01 -7.43 17.80
N HIS A 35 3.54 -8.22 18.74
CA HIS A 35 2.13 -8.27 19.10
C HIS A 35 1.84 -7.27 20.22
N SER A 36 0.70 -6.59 20.16
CA SER A 36 0.37 -5.51 21.10
C SER A 36 0.24 -5.94 22.57
N GLN A 37 -0.03 -7.22 22.82
CA GLN A 37 -0.21 -7.79 24.16
C GLN A 37 0.85 -8.83 24.53
N ASP A 38 1.24 -9.68 23.56
CA ASP A 38 2.12 -10.84 23.82
C ASP A 38 3.61 -10.54 23.57
N GLY A 39 3.93 -9.33 23.09
CA GLY A 39 5.30 -8.90 22.88
C GLY A 39 5.91 -9.38 21.56
N LYS A 40 7.21 -9.73 21.59
CA LYS A 40 7.97 -10.11 20.39
C LYS A 40 7.78 -11.58 20.03
N GLY A 41 7.69 -11.85 18.73
CA GLY A 41 7.65 -13.18 18.15
C GLY A 41 8.47 -13.29 16.87
N GLU A 42 8.64 -14.49 16.35
CA GLU A 42 9.29 -14.75 15.07
C GLU A 42 8.39 -15.65 14.20
N ILE A 43 8.37 -15.38 12.89
CA ILE A 43 7.67 -16.21 11.90
C ILE A 43 8.63 -16.53 10.76
N ASN A 44 8.79 -17.81 10.45
CA ASN A 44 9.59 -18.26 9.31
C ASN A 44 8.79 -18.05 8.03
N ILE A 45 9.34 -17.27 7.09
CA ILE A 45 8.72 -16.97 5.80
C ILE A 45 9.76 -16.91 4.70
N LYS A 46 9.32 -17.07 3.46
CA LYS A 46 10.19 -16.97 2.27
C LYS A 46 9.87 -15.75 1.41
N GLY A 47 8.82 -15.02 1.74
CA GLY A 47 8.44 -13.79 1.05
C GLY A 47 7.60 -12.90 1.94
N LEU A 48 7.74 -11.59 1.78
CA LEU A 48 7.00 -10.59 2.53
C LEU A 48 6.39 -9.57 1.55
N PHE A 49 5.07 -9.39 1.64
CA PHE A 49 4.36 -8.39 0.88
C PHE A 49 3.74 -7.36 1.82
N TYR A 50 4.05 -6.09 1.60
CA TYR A 50 3.43 -4.99 2.33
C TYR A 50 2.16 -4.54 1.60
N ALA A 51 1.04 -4.57 2.31
CA ALA A 51 -0.26 -4.09 1.83
C ALA A 51 -0.88 -3.10 2.85
N ILE A 52 -0.04 -2.20 3.39
CA ILE A 52 -0.37 -1.28 4.48
C ILE A 52 -0.89 0.08 4.00
N GLY A 53 -1.15 0.22 2.72
CA GLY A 53 -1.57 1.45 2.06
C GLY A 53 -0.46 2.07 1.21
N HIS A 54 -0.79 3.16 0.56
CA HIS A 54 0.09 3.87 -0.34
C HIS A 54 0.13 5.35 0.02
N THR A 55 1.30 5.93 -0.16
CA THR A 55 1.47 7.38 -0.15
C THR A 55 1.91 7.78 -1.56
N PRO A 56 1.15 8.62 -2.26
CA PRO A 56 1.52 9.04 -3.61
C PRO A 56 2.81 9.84 -3.58
N ASN A 57 3.67 9.65 -4.58
CA ASN A 57 4.92 10.39 -4.69
C ASN A 57 4.69 11.74 -5.39
N THR A 58 4.02 12.65 -4.69
CA THR A 58 3.65 13.99 -5.20
C THR A 58 4.48 15.13 -4.60
N LYS A 59 5.40 14.84 -3.68
CA LYS A 59 6.22 15.85 -3.00
C LYS A 59 7.05 16.71 -3.95
N PHE A 60 7.48 16.16 -5.08
CA PHE A 60 8.25 16.88 -6.10
C PHE A 60 7.45 17.97 -6.82
N LEU A 61 6.13 17.95 -6.71
CA LEU A 61 5.26 18.97 -7.32
C LEU A 61 5.28 20.29 -6.56
N GLU A 62 5.90 20.33 -5.36
CA GLU A 62 6.13 21.56 -4.58
C GLU A 62 4.87 22.43 -4.41
N GLU A 63 3.73 21.78 -4.18
CA GLU A 63 2.42 22.43 -4.01
C GLU A 63 1.94 23.24 -5.25
N LYS A 64 2.56 23.05 -6.40
CA LYS A 64 2.17 23.74 -7.64
C LYS A 64 0.86 23.22 -8.23
N ILE A 65 0.49 22.00 -7.91
CA ILE A 65 -0.73 21.34 -8.38
C ILE A 65 -1.59 21.01 -7.17
N ASP A 66 -2.89 21.19 -7.27
CA ASP A 66 -3.84 20.87 -6.21
C ASP A 66 -3.81 19.37 -5.90
N LEU A 67 -3.65 19.04 -4.63
CA LEU A 67 -3.72 17.68 -4.11
C LEU A 67 -4.97 17.51 -3.26
N ASP A 68 -5.46 16.30 -3.19
CA ASP A 68 -6.52 15.93 -2.26
C ASP A 68 -5.98 15.79 -0.81
N ASN A 69 -6.87 15.52 0.14
CA ASN A 69 -6.52 15.36 1.55
C ASN A 69 -5.64 14.12 1.85
N LYS A 70 -5.44 13.24 0.87
CA LYS A 70 -4.57 12.05 0.96
C LYS A 70 -3.26 12.23 0.17
N GLY A 71 -3.07 13.38 -0.47
CA GLY A 71 -1.88 13.72 -1.25
C GLY A 71 -1.92 13.26 -2.71
N TYR A 72 -3.04 12.78 -3.23
CA TYR A 72 -3.22 12.47 -4.65
C TYR A 72 -3.49 13.74 -5.46
N ILE A 73 -3.13 13.74 -6.75
CA ILE A 73 -3.43 14.88 -7.62
C ILE A 73 -4.94 15.02 -7.79
N ALA A 74 -5.47 16.19 -7.46
CA ALA A 74 -6.88 16.51 -7.62
C ALA A 74 -7.19 16.78 -9.10
N CYS A 75 -7.95 15.87 -9.70
CA CYS A 75 -8.46 16.03 -11.06
C CYS A 75 -9.97 16.30 -11.07
N LYS A 76 -10.46 16.90 -12.15
CA LYS A 76 -11.90 17.02 -12.37
C LYS A 76 -12.52 15.63 -12.51
N SER A 77 -13.68 15.42 -11.88
CA SER A 77 -14.35 14.11 -11.89
C SER A 77 -14.46 13.51 -13.30
N GLY A 78 -13.89 12.31 -13.48
CA GLY A 78 -13.90 11.59 -14.76
C GLY A 78 -12.99 12.14 -15.84
N ARG A 79 -12.09 13.08 -15.52
CA ARG A 79 -11.20 13.73 -16.48
C ARG A 79 -9.77 13.80 -15.95
N PRO A 80 -8.76 13.82 -16.84
CA PRO A 80 -7.36 13.88 -16.42
C PRO A 80 -6.84 15.30 -16.15
N GLU A 81 -7.66 16.34 -16.34
CA GLU A 81 -7.22 17.73 -16.19
C GLU A 81 -6.97 18.07 -14.71
N THR A 82 -5.79 18.61 -14.45
CA THR A 82 -5.40 19.11 -13.12
C THR A 82 -5.85 20.58 -12.91
N SER A 83 -5.44 21.17 -11.79
CA SER A 83 -5.64 22.59 -11.51
C SER A 83 -4.85 23.53 -12.44
N ILE A 84 -3.85 23.03 -13.14
CA ILE A 84 -3.01 23.80 -14.06
C ILE A 84 -3.39 23.46 -15.51
N GLU A 85 -3.69 24.48 -16.30
CA GLU A 85 -4.00 24.35 -17.72
C GLU A 85 -2.82 23.71 -18.48
N GLY A 86 -3.14 22.71 -19.32
CA GLY A 86 -2.14 21.98 -20.10
C GLY A 86 -1.41 20.87 -19.34
N ILE A 87 -1.68 20.69 -18.03
CA ILE A 87 -1.14 19.58 -17.24
C ILE A 87 -2.23 18.57 -16.95
N PHE A 88 -1.93 17.31 -17.25
CA PHE A 88 -2.83 16.18 -17.10
C PHE A 88 -2.21 15.16 -16.17
N ALA A 89 -3.04 14.48 -15.36
CA ALA A 89 -2.59 13.39 -14.51
C ALA A 89 -3.47 12.16 -14.70
N ALA A 90 -2.87 10.98 -14.67
CA ALA A 90 -3.54 9.70 -14.84
C ALA A 90 -2.82 8.59 -14.05
N GLY A 91 -3.53 7.49 -13.78
CA GLY A 91 -3.01 6.34 -13.08
C GLY A 91 -3.10 6.46 -11.55
N ASP A 92 -2.26 5.69 -10.86
CA ASP A 92 -2.31 5.56 -9.39
C ASP A 92 -2.09 6.88 -8.64
N VAL A 93 -1.52 7.89 -9.27
CA VAL A 93 -1.30 9.22 -8.68
C VAL A 93 -2.61 10.03 -8.55
N VAL A 94 -3.65 9.64 -9.28
CA VAL A 94 -4.99 10.27 -9.27
C VAL A 94 -6.02 9.34 -8.64
N ASP A 95 -5.88 8.03 -8.82
CA ASP A 95 -6.84 7.02 -8.38
C ASP A 95 -6.46 6.44 -7.03
N SER A 96 -7.13 6.91 -5.99
CA SER A 96 -6.98 6.37 -4.63
C SER A 96 -7.85 5.15 -4.35
N GLU A 97 -8.81 4.82 -5.22
CA GLU A 97 -9.86 3.83 -4.96
C GLU A 97 -9.57 2.50 -5.64
N TRP A 98 -9.32 2.50 -6.93
CA TRP A 98 -9.21 1.27 -7.71
C TRP A 98 -7.79 0.83 -7.99
N ARG A 99 -6.89 1.75 -8.32
CA ARG A 99 -5.46 1.50 -8.61
C ARG A 99 -5.23 0.35 -9.60
N LEU A 100 -6.08 0.28 -10.63
CA LEU A 100 -6.12 -0.82 -11.59
C LEU A 100 -5.38 -0.53 -12.90
N SER A 101 -4.69 0.61 -12.99
CA SER A 101 -3.99 1.03 -14.19
C SER A 101 -2.87 0.09 -14.67
N LEU A 102 -2.41 -0.81 -13.80
CA LEU A 102 -1.40 -1.83 -14.13
C LEU A 102 -1.97 -3.17 -14.62
N ILE A 103 -3.29 -3.33 -14.64
CA ILE A 103 -3.93 -4.61 -15.00
C ILE A 103 -4.09 -4.79 -16.51
N HIS A 104 -3.90 -3.73 -17.28
CA HIS A 104 -4.12 -3.73 -18.73
C HIS A 104 -2.83 -3.51 -19.54
N ILE A 105 -1.76 -4.17 -19.14
CA ILE A 105 -0.56 -4.28 -19.98
C ILE A 105 -0.57 -5.61 -20.70
#